data_140a31cb273ee048fa7edb7b6fd12682
#
_entry.id   140a31cb273ee048fa7edb7b6fd12682
#
_cell.length_a   1.000
_cell.length_b   1.000
_cell.length_c   1.000
_cell.angle_alpha   90.00
_cell.angle_beta   90.00
_cell.angle_gamma   90.00
#
_symmetry.space_group_name_H-M   'P 1'
#
loop_
_entity.id
_entity.type
_entity.pdbx_description
1 polymer ?
#
loop_
_entity_poly.entity_id
_entity_poly.type
_entity_poly.pdbx_seq_one_letter_code
_entity_poly.pdbx_strand_id
1 'polypeptide(L)'
;EGEVIGIVGRNGAGKSTLLKVLSRITEPTAGRAVLHGRVGSLLEVGTGFHPELTGRENIFLNGAVLGMRKAEITRRLDEIVSFAEIDRFLDTPVKRYSSGMYVRLAFAVAAHLEPEILIVDEVLAVGDAAFQKKCLGKMGDVAQSGRTVLFVSHNMAAVKALCSRGLLLEHGDIRRDGTAQEAIEEYQRSAQSLTTVHLA
;
A
#
# COMPACT_ATOMS: atom_id res chain seq x y z
N GLU A 1 -3.77 17.45 -3.36
CA GLU A 1 -2.35 17.16 -3.04
C GLU A 1 -2.18 17.13 -1.53
N GLY A 2 -1.34 16.19 -1.02
CA GLY A 2 -1.11 16.10 0.42
C GLY A 2 -2.25 15.48 1.23
N GLU A 3 -3.20 14.80 0.61
CA GLU A 3 -4.30 14.12 1.28
C GLU A 3 -4.05 12.62 1.43
N VAL A 4 -4.55 12.06 2.53
CA VAL A 4 -4.65 10.61 2.70
C VAL A 4 -6.09 10.20 2.47
N ILE A 5 -6.32 9.48 1.38
CA ILE A 5 -7.65 9.11 0.91
C ILE A 5 -7.86 7.60 1.14
N GLY A 6 -8.82 7.26 1.98
CA GLY A 6 -9.25 5.88 2.18
C GLY A 6 -10.25 5.45 1.10
N ILE A 7 -10.00 4.34 0.44
CA ILE A 7 -10.93 3.75 -0.53
C ILE A 7 -11.56 2.51 0.10
N VAL A 8 -12.84 2.58 0.36
CA VAL A 8 -13.62 1.49 0.96
C VAL A 8 -14.65 0.96 -0.03
N GLY A 9 -15.09 -0.27 0.17
CA GLY A 9 -16.09 -0.92 -0.67
C GLY A 9 -16.00 -2.44 -0.59
N ARG A 10 -17.06 -3.12 -0.99
CA ARG A 10 -17.13 -4.59 -0.98
C ARG A 10 -16.14 -5.22 -1.95
N ASN A 11 -15.94 -6.54 -1.83
CA ASN A 11 -15.23 -7.31 -2.84
C ASN A 11 -15.97 -7.19 -4.18
N GLY A 12 -15.22 -6.94 -5.27
CA GLY A 12 -15.79 -6.67 -6.59
C GLY A 12 -16.29 -5.23 -6.82
N ALA A 13 -16.16 -4.32 -5.85
CA ALA A 13 -16.57 -2.92 -6.02
C ALA A 13 -15.72 -2.11 -7.03
N GLY A 14 -14.59 -2.66 -7.48
CA GLY A 14 -13.70 -1.99 -8.44
C GLY A 14 -12.45 -1.37 -7.84
N LYS A 15 -12.22 -1.49 -6.51
CA LYS A 15 -11.06 -0.89 -5.82
C LYS A 15 -9.72 -1.25 -6.47
N SER A 16 -9.44 -2.55 -6.63
CA SER A 16 -8.16 -3.01 -7.21
C SER A 16 -8.03 -2.63 -8.68
N THR A 17 -9.12 -2.55 -9.44
CA THR A 17 -9.12 -2.07 -10.83
C THR A 17 -8.73 -0.60 -10.88
N LEU A 18 -9.33 0.23 -10.02
CA LEU A 18 -8.99 1.64 -9.89
C LEU A 18 -7.50 1.82 -9.57
N LEU A 19 -6.99 1.08 -8.60
CA LEU A 19 -5.58 1.18 -8.22
C LEU A 19 -4.65 0.73 -9.36
N LYS A 20 -4.99 -0.33 -10.10
CA LYS A 20 -4.21 -0.78 -11.27
C LYS A 20 -4.17 0.27 -12.38
N VAL A 21 -5.28 0.95 -12.64
CA VAL A 21 -5.34 2.07 -13.61
C VAL A 21 -4.45 3.23 -13.15
N LEU A 22 -4.56 3.63 -11.88
CA LEU A 22 -3.75 4.71 -11.31
C LEU A 22 -2.26 4.37 -11.23
N SER A 23 -1.92 3.09 -11.02
CA SER A 23 -0.54 2.58 -11.04
C SER A 23 -0.01 2.34 -12.46
N ARG A 24 -0.80 2.61 -13.51
CA ARG A 24 -0.46 2.35 -14.92
C ARG A 24 -0.15 0.88 -15.24
N ILE A 25 -0.65 -0.05 -14.43
CA ILE A 25 -0.58 -1.50 -14.69
C ILE A 25 -1.59 -1.89 -15.76
N THR A 26 -2.74 -1.19 -15.80
CA THR A 26 -3.81 -1.42 -16.77
C THR A 26 -4.26 -0.08 -17.33
N GLU A 27 -4.49 -0.03 -18.64
CA GLU A 27 -5.05 1.16 -19.27
C GLU A 27 -6.57 1.23 -19.06
N PRO A 28 -7.14 2.44 -18.88
CA PRO A 28 -8.59 2.59 -18.80
C PRO A 28 -9.24 2.31 -20.15
N THR A 29 -10.37 1.61 -20.17
CA THR A 29 -11.14 1.31 -21.42
C THR A 29 -11.69 2.59 -22.05
N ALA A 30 -12.01 3.59 -21.25
CA ALA A 30 -12.48 4.90 -21.68
C ALA A 30 -12.08 5.98 -20.69
N GLY A 31 -12.07 7.22 -21.14
CA GLY A 31 -11.66 8.35 -20.29
C GLY A 31 -10.15 8.48 -20.12
N ARG A 32 -9.73 9.21 -19.11
CA ARG A 32 -8.30 9.40 -18.78
C ARG A 32 -8.10 9.63 -17.28
N ALA A 33 -6.99 9.16 -16.75
CA ALA A 33 -6.47 9.53 -15.43
C ALA A 33 -5.27 10.48 -15.62
N VAL A 34 -5.26 11.58 -14.88
CA VAL A 34 -4.15 12.55 -14.90
C VAL A 34 -3.51 12.54 -13.52
N LEU A 35 -2.23 12.20 -13.48
CA LEU A 35 -1.45 12.10 -12.25
C LEU A 35 -0.29 13.10 -12.32
N HIS A 36 -0.17 13.92 -11.29
CA HIS A 36 0.89 14.92 -11.17
C HIS A 36 1.95 14.44 -10.17
N GLY A 37 3.06 13.92 -10.69
CA GLY A 37 4.16 13.37 -9.90
C GLY A 37 4.42 11.88 -10.14
N ARG A 38 5.39 11.34 -9.40
CA ARG A 38 5.73 9.92 -9.44
C ARG A 38 4.71 9.14 -8.61
N VAL A 39 4.31 8.01 -9.12
CA VAL A 39 3.43 7.07 -8.43
C VAL A 39 4.27 5.91 -7.91
N GLY A 40 4.25 5.70 -6.61
CA GLY A 40 4.77 4.49 -5.97
C GLY A 40 3.60 3.59 -5.61
N SER A 41 3.69 2.32 -5.96
CA SER A 41 2.62 1.36 -5.67
C SER A 41 3.12 0.24 -4.78
N LEU A 42 2.39 -0.04 -3.70
CA LEU A 42 2.61 -1.19 -2.85
C LEU A 42 1.74 -2.40 -3.25
N LEU A 43 1.12 -2.36 -4.44
CA LEU A 43 0.27 -3.46 -4.95
C LEU A 43 1.06 -4.76 -5.15
N GLU A 44 2.33 -4.66 -5.45
CA GLU A 44 3.19 -5.77 -5.84
C GLU A 44 4.43 -5.87 -4.94
N VAL A 45 4.22 -5.80 -3.62
CA VAL A 45 5.33 -5.91 -2.65
C VAL A 45 6.06 -7.25 -2.82
N GLY A 46 7.37 -7.18 -3.07
CA GLY A 46 8.21 -8.35 -3.30
C GLY A 46 8.25 -8.85 -4.73
N THR A 47 7.47 -8.29 -5.65
CA THR A 47 7.62 -8.56 -7.08
C THR A 47 8.98 -8.06 -7.56
N GLY A 48 9.71 -8.89 -8.27
CA GLY A 48 11.04 -8.57 -8.77
C GLY A 48 12.21 -8.96 -7.86
N PHE A 49 11.95 -9.60 -6.71
CA PHE A 49 13.03 -10.21 -5.94
C PHE A 49 13.59 -11.43 -6.67
N HIS A 50 14.93 -11.48 -6.78
CA HIS A 50 15.62 -12.60 -7.39
C HIS A 50 16.12 -13.56 -6.31
N PRO A 51 15.75 -14.85 -6.32
CA PRO A 51 16.03 -15.80 -5.25
C PRO A 51 17.52 -16.05 -5.00
N GLU A 52 18.35 -15.95 -6.03
CA GLU A 52 19.80 -16.18 -5.92
C GLU A 52 20.57 -14.95 -5.39
N LEU A 53 19.97 -13.77 -5.45
CA LEU A 53 20.58 -12.55 -4.96
C LEU A 53 20.43 -12.44 -3.44
N THR A 54 21.37 -11.78 -2.81
CA THR A 54 21.35 -11.45 -1.38
C THR A 54 20.25 -10.44 -1.05
N GLY A 55 19.92 -10.26 0.23
CA GLY A 55 19.01 -9.22 0.68
C GLY A 55 19.46 -7.83 0.22
N ARG A 56 20.75 -7.53 0.34
CA ARG A 56 21.36 -6.28 -0.13
C ARG A 56 21.12 -6.04 -1.63
N GLU A 57 21.44 -7.02 -2.45
CA GLU A 57 21.27 -6.93 -3.90
C GLU A 57 19.80 -6.80 -4.29
N ASN A 58 18.90 -7.49 -3.60
CA ASN A 58 17.47 -7.36 -3.81
C ASN A 58 16.92 -6.00 -3.38
N ILE A 59 17.47 -5.35 -2.34
CA ILE A 59 17.11 -3.97 -2.00
C ILE A 59 17.41 -3.04 -3.18
N PHE A 60 18.57 -3.17 -3.80
CA PHE A 60 18.93 -2.35 -4.97
C PHE A 60 18.08 -2.69 -6.19
N LEU A 61 17.88 -3.97 -6.47
CA LEU A 61 17.07 -4.43 -7.60
C LEU A 61 15.62 -3.96 -7.47
N ASN A 62 14.98 -4.26 -6.34
CA ASN A 62 13.58 -3.91 -6.11
C ASN A 62 13.38 -2.40 -5.98
N GLY A 63 14.29 -1.69 -5.29
CA GLY A 63 14.27 -0.23 -5.23
C GLY A 63 14.31 0.41 -6.61
N ALA A 64 15.15 -0.11 -7.52
CA ALA A 64 15.22 0.36 -8.91
C ALA A 64 13.92 0.07 -9.69
N VAL A 65 13.35 -1.14 -9.54
CA VAL A 65 12.05 -1.51 -10.14
C VAL A 65 10.94 -0.57 -9.66
N LEU A 66 10.97 -0.19 -8.39
CA LEU A 66 10.01 0.74 -7.80
C LEU A 66 10.32 2.23 -8.11
N GLY A 67 11.35 2.50 -8.91
CA GLY A 67 11.68 3.85 -9.39
C GLY A 67 12.61 4.66 -8.49
N MET A 68 13.26 4.04 -7.50
CA MET A 68 14.31 4.71 -6.71
C MET A 68 15.61 4.84 -7.51
N ARG A 69 16.28 5.96 -7.37
CA ARG A 69 17.64 6.12 -7.89
C ARG A 69 18.63 5.39 -6.99
N LYS A 70 19.73 4.90 -7.56
CA LYS A 70 20.80 4.21 -6.79
C LYS A 70 21.27 5.02 -5.57
N ALA A 71 21.43 6.33 -5.72
CA ALA A 71 21.83 7.21 -4.63
C ALA A 71 20.77 7.28 -3.50
N GLU A 72 19.50 7.22 -3.83
CA GLU A 72 18.40 7.19 -2.85
C GLU A 72 18.43 5.88 -2.07
N ILE A 73 18.60 4.74 -2.78
CA ILE A 73 18.70 3.42 -2.15
C ILE A 73 19.91 3.37 -1.21
N THR A 74 21.08 3.83 -1.68
CA THR A 74 22.31 3.83 -0.87
C THR A 74 22.14 4.65 0.41
N ARG A 75 21.51 5.82 0.32
CA ARG A 75 21.30 6.69 1.49
C ARG A 75 20.36 6.06 2.52
N ARG A 76 19.41 5.23 2.08
CA ARG A 76 18.38 4.63 2.94
C ARG A 76 18.65 3.17 3.29
N LEU A 77 19.77 2.61 2.84
CA LEU A 77 20.06 1.20 2.99
C LEU A 77 19.95 0.74 4.44
N ASP A 78 20.59 1.47 5.36
CA ASP A 78 20.62 1.12 6.78
C ASP A 78 19.22 1.26 7.42
N GLU A 79 18.42 2.25 7.00
CA GLU A 79 17.05 2.41 7.45
C GLU A 79 16.17 1.24 6.99
N ILE A 80 16.30 0.84 5.72
CA ILE A 80 15.56 -0.30 5.12
C ILE A 80 15.91 -1.59 5.86
N VAL A 81 17.19 -1.85 6.07
CA VAL A 81 17.70 -3.06 6.73
C VAL A 81 17.20 -3.13 8.18
N SER A 82 17.35 -2.04 8.92
CA SER A 82 16.88 -1.93 10.32
C SER A 82 15.36 -2.05 10.42
N PHE A 83 14.62 -1.47 9.46
CA PHE A 83 13.16 -1.61 9.42
C PHE A 83 12.73 -3.06 9.20
N ALA A 84 13.39 -3.77 8.28
CA ALA A 84 13.11 -5.18 7.97
C ALA A 84 13.60 -6.15 9.05
N GLU A 85 14.50 -5.72 9.95
CA GLU A 85 15.13 -6.54 10.99
C GLU A 85 15.90 -7.74 10.42
N ILE A 86 16.66 -7.51 9.34
CA ILE A 86 17.40 -8.56 8.62
C ILE A 86 18.92 -8.36 8.64
N ASP A 87 19.44 -7.52 9.55
CA ASP A 87 20.85 -7.14 9.59
C ASP A 87 21.81 -8.34 9.49
N ARG A 88 21.52 -9.42 10.20
CA ARG A 88 22.33 -10.64 10.23
C ARG A 88 22.26 -11.45 8.93
N PHE A 89 21.24 -11.24 8.14
CA PHE A 89 20.95 -12.01 6.92
C PHE A 89 21.11 -11.19 5.64
N LEU A 90 21.54 -9.92 5.75
CA LEU A 90 21.60 -8.98 4.65
C LEU A 90 22.40 -9.51 3.44
N ASP A 91 23.51 -10.20 3.70
CA ASP A 91 24.38 -10.75 2.68
C ASP A 91 24.11 -12.27 2.41
N THR A 92 22.95 -12.77 2.85
CA THR A 92 22.46 -14.11 2.57
C THR A 92 21.48 -14.09 1.39
N PRO A 93 21.55 -15.04 0.42
CA PRO A 93 20.57 -15.15 -0.67
C PRO A 93 19.14 -15.29 -0.15
N VAL A 94 18.19 -14.54 -0.75
CA VAL A 94 16.80 -14.49 -0.25
C VAL A 94 16.05 -15.83 -0.38
N LYS A 95 16.50 -16.75 -1.21
CA LYS A 95 15.98 -18.12 -1.22
C LYS A 95 16.11 -18.86 0.13
N ARG A 96 16.99 -18.38 1.02
CA ARG A 96 17.18 -18.91 2.37
C ARG A 96 16.39 -18.14 3.43
N TYR A 97 15.67 -17.11 3.04
CA TYR A 97 14.83 -16.33 3.95
C TYR A 97 13.58 -17.13 4.33
N SER A 98 13.11 -16.93 5.54
CA SER A 98 11.74 -17.33 5.88
C SER A 98 10.75 -16.46 5.10
N SER A 99 9.51 -16.94 4.94
CA SER A 99 8.44 -16.14 4.31
C SER A 99 8.27 -14.78 5.01
N GLY A 100 8.37 -14.75 6.34
CA GLY A 100 8.31 -13.52 7.12
C GLY A 100 9.45 -12.55 6.80
N MET A 101 10.70 -13.04 6.72
CA MET A 101 11.86 -12.21 6.36
C MET A 101 11.73 -11.64 4.94
N TYR A 102 11.29 -12.48 4.00
CA TYR A 102 11.07 -12.07 2.60
C TYR A 102 10.09 -10.91 2.53
N VAL A 103 8.95 -11.07 3.17
CA VAL A 103 7.89 -10.07 3.12
C VAL A 103 8.26 -8.80 3.89
N ARG A 104 8.94 -8.91 5.04
CA ARG A 104 9.45 -7.76 5.78
C ARG A 104 10.44 -6.95 4.95
N LEU A 105 11.37 -7.61 4.25
CA LEU A 105 12.32 -6.92 3.37
C LEU A 105 11.62 -6.21 2.23
N ALA A 106 10.71 -6.90 1.54
CA ALA A 106 9.96 -6.36 0.42
C ALA A 106 9.15 -5.11 0.82
N PHE A 107 8.46 -5.19 1.98
CA PHE A 107 7.74 -4.06 2.53
C PHE A 107 8.67 -2.92 2.96
N ALA A 108 9.82 -3.24 3.58
CA ALA A 108 10.78 -2.22 4.00
C ALA A 108 11.29 -1.39 2.82
N VAL A 109 11.62 -2.01 1.69
CA VAL A 109 12.02 -1.28 0.47
C VAL A 109 10.89 -0.35 0.03
N ALA A 110 9.67 -0.89 -0.07
CA ALA A 110 8.51 -0.16 -0.54
C ALA A 110 8.08 0.99 0.40
N ALA A 111 8.19 0.80 1.72
CA ALA A 111 7.87 1.82 2.72
C ALA A 111 8.87 2.99 2.77
N HIS A 112 10.05 2.81 2.16
CA HIS A 112 11.07 3.86 2.05
C HIS A 112 11.09 4.54 0.69
N LEU A 113 10.11 4.24 -0.18
CA LEU A 113 9.85 5.05 -1.37
C LEU A 113 9.41 6.45 -0.96
N GLU A 114 9.82 7.44 -1.76
CA GLU A 114 9.39 8.84 -1.61
C GLU A 114 8.71 9.34 -2.90
N PRO A 115 7.61 8.71 -3.35
CA PRO A 115 6.83 9.23 -4.45
C PRO A 115 5.95 10.38 -3.97
N GLU A 116 5.52 11.21 -4.88
CA GLU A 116 4.54 12.26 -4.63
C GLU A 116 3.13 11.67 -4.41
N ILE A 117 2.86 10.50 -5.00
CA ILE A 117 1.60 9.75 -4.85
C ILE A 117 1.94 8.30 -4.45
N LEU A 118 1.48 7.88 -3.29
CA LEU A 118 1.67 6.51 -2.80
C LEU A 118 0.34 5.75 -2.86
N ILE A 119 0.35 4.60 -3.50
CA ILE A 119 -0.80 3.69 -3.57
C ILE A 119 -0.54 2.48 -2.67
N VAL A 120 -1.41 2.28 -1.69
CA VAL A 120 -1.32 1.21 -0.69
C VAL A 120 -2.58 0.36 -0.76
N ASP A 121 -2.41 -0.93 -1.08
CA ASP A 121 -3.49 -1.92 -1.03
C ASP A 121 -3.24 -2.87 0.13
N GLU A 122 -4.22 -3.38 0.78
CA GLU A 122 -4.30 -4.39 1.86
C GLU A 122 -3.00 -5.03 2.42
N VAL A 123 -1.86 -4.73 1.78
CA VAL A 123 -0.53 -5.31 2.05
C VAL A 123 -0.02 -5.01 3.47
N LEU A 124 -0.69 -4.12 4.23
CA LEU A 124 -0.33 -3.81 5.62
C LEU A 124 -0.65 -4.96 6.61
N ALA A 125 -1.38 -5.99 6.18
CA ALA A 125 -1.65 -7.19 6.98
C ALA A 125 -0.49 -8.21 6.98
N VAL A 126 0.71 -7.76 6.61
CA VAL A 126 1.88 -8.60 6.41
C VAL A 126 2.75 -8.67 7.68
N GLY A 127 3.29 -9.87 7.96
CA GLY A 127 4.14 -10.11 9.12
C GLY A 127 3.35 -10.31 10.41
N ASP A 128 4.03 -10.21 11.53
CA ASP A 128 3.41 -10.28 12.85
C ASP A 128 2.80 -8.93 13.29
N ALA A 129 2.05 -8.93 14.40
CA ALA A 129 1.37 -7.75 14.92
C ALA A 129 2.33 -6.58 15.23
N ALA A 130 3.56 -6.88 15.65
CA ALA A 130 4.57 -5.85 15.94
C ALA A 130 5.04 -5.17 14.64
N PHE A 131 5.30 -5.96 13.61
CA PHE A 131 5.70 -5.43 12.30
C PHE A 131 4.55 -4.66 11.63
N GLN A 132 3.31 -5.16 11.72
CA GLN A 132 2.13 -4.43 11.22
C GLN A 132 1.98 -3.05 11.87
N LYS A 133 2.18 -2.97 13.20
CA LYS A 133 2.18 -1.68 13.92
C LYS A 133 3.29 -0.74 13.42
N LYS A 134 4.48 -1.28 13.14
CA LYS A 134 5.61 -0.54 12.57
C LYS A 134 5.29 -0.01 11.17
N CYS A 135 4.63 -0.84 10.32
CA CYS A 135 4.16 -0.44 8.99
C CYS A 135 3.13 0.69 9.07
N LEU A 136 2.15 0.58 9.94
CA LEU A 136 1.13 1.63 10.15
C LEU A 136 1.76 2.94 10.64
N GLY A 137 2.74 2.86 11.56
CA GLY A 137 3.50 4.03 12.02
C GLY A 137 4.21 4.73 10.85
N LYS A 138 4.92 3.96 10.01
CA LYS A 138 5.61 4.51 8.83
C LYS A 138 4.64 5.14 7.82
N MET A 139 3.44 4.57 7.64
CA MET A 139 2.41 5.18 6.80
C MET A 139 1.88 6.48 7.40
N GLY A 140 1.78 6.58 8.72
CA GLY A 140 1.47 7.83 9.42
C GLY A 140 2.50 8.93 9.14
N ASP A 141 3.79 8.60 9.19
CA ASP A 141 4.87 9.55 8.87
C ASP A 141 4.79 10.02 7.40
N VAL A 142 4.50 9.08 6.48
CA VAL A 142 4.30 9.41 5.06
C VAL A 142 3.09 10.34 4.87
N ALA A 143 1.99 10.08 5.57
CA ALA A 143 0.80 10.92 5.57
C ALA A 143 1.10 12.36 6.02
N GLN A 144 1.91 12.51 7.09
CA GLN A 144 2.29 13.82 7.62
C GLN A 144 3.31 14.57 6.76
N SER A 145 3.99 13.89 5.84
CA SER A 145 4.98 14.50 4.96
C SER A 145 4.41 15.32 3.79
N GLY A 146 3.07 15.49 3.72
CA GLY A 146 2.38 16.25 2.67
C GLY A 146 2.27 15.51 1.34
N ARG A 147 2.46 14.19 1.32
CA ARG A 147 2.29 13.34 0.14
C ARG A 147 0.84 12.88 0.00
N THR A 148 0.42 12.65 -1.24
CA THR A 148 -0.89 12.06 -1.50
C THR A 148 -0.81 10.55 -1.32
N VAL A 149 -1.67 10.01 -0.46
CA VAL A 149 -1.75 8.56 -0.22
C VAL A 149 -3.14 8.05 -0.58
N LEU A 150 -3.20 7.04 -1.43
CA LEU A 150 -4.42 6.28 -1.70
C LEU A 150 -4.34 4.97 -0.93
N PHE A 151 -5.19 4.82 0.07
CA PHE A 151 -5.15 3.71 1.00
C PHE A 151 -6.39 2.83 0.87
N VAL A 152 -6.21 1.60 0.43
CA VAL A 152 -7.27 0.57 0.40
C VAL A 152 -7.04 -0.40 1.54
N SER A 153 -8.03 -0.59 2.39
CA SER A 153 -7.96 -1.56 3.47
C SER A 153 -9.34 -2.02 3.90
N HIS A 154 -9.44 -3.30 4.29
CA HIS A 154 -10.60 -3.82 5.00
C HIS A 154 -10.57 -3.52 6.51
N ASN A 155 -9.46 -3.02 7.02
CA ASN A 155 -9.35 -2.56 8.40
C ASN A 155 -9.88 -1.13 8.54
N MET A 156 -11.17 -0.99 8.86
CA MET A 156 -11.83 0.31 9.00
C MET A 156 -11.22 1.18 10.09
N ALA A 157 -10.63 0.57 11.14
CA ALA A 157 -9.93 1.31 12.19
C ALA A 157 -8.66 1.98 11.64
N ALA A 158 -7.90 1.30 10.77
CA ALA A 158 -6.75 1.88 10.11
C ALA A 158 -7.15 3.00 9.13
N VAL A 159 -8.21 2.79 8.34
CA VAL A 159 -8.74 3.83 7.44
C VAL A 159 -9.14 5.07 8.24
N LYS A 160 -9.88 4.90 9.34
CA LYS A 160 -10.30 6.01 10.21
C LYS A 160 -9.12 6.75 10.85
N ALA A 161 -8.07 6.01 11.23
CA ALA A 161 -6.91 6.60 11.92
C ALA A 161 -5.96 7.34 10.97
N LEU A 162 -5.83 6.88 9.72
CA LEU A 162 -4.84 7.39 8.77
C LEU A 162 -5.42 8.35 7.73
N CYS A 163 -6.72 8.19 7.38
CA CYS A 163 -7.30 8.91 6.26
C CYS A 163 -8.16 10.08 6.73
N SER A 164 -7.95 11.24 6.12
CA SER A 164 -8.82 12.42 6.33
C SER A 164 -10.07 12.37 5.46
N ARG A 165 -9.94 11.81 4.24
CA ARG A 165 -11.01 11.69 3.24
C ARG A 165 -11.28 10.22 2.93
N GLY A 166 -12.51 9.88 2.59
CA GLY A 166 -12.92 8.54 2.22
C GLY A 166 -13.77 8.49 0.97
N LEU A 167 -13.49 7.51 0.12
CA LEU A 167 -14.28 7.19 -1.07
C LEU A 167 -14.93 5.82 -0.86
N LEU A 168 -16.26 5.77 -0.93
CA LEU A 168 -16.98 4.51 -0.99
C LEU A 168 -17.22 4.14 -2.44
N LEU A 169 -16.63 3.02 -2.88
CA LEU A 169 -16.89 2.42 -4.19
C LEU A 169 -17.96 1.33 -4.09
N GLU A 170 -18.88 1.34 -5.06
CA GLU A 170 -19.89 0.31 -5.24
C GLU A 170 -20.13 0.08 -6.74
N HIS A 171 -19.94 -1.14 -7.22
CA HIS A 171 -20.12 -1.53 -8.64
C HIS A 171 -19.37 -0.66 -9.66
N GLY A 172 -18.20 -0.14 -9.29
CA GLY A 172 -17.37 0.72 -10.14
C GLY A 172 -17.65 2.22 -10.01
N ASP A 173 -18.72 2.61 -9.32
CA ASP A 173 -19.11 4.00 -9.09
C ASP A 173 -18.70 4.50 -7.71
N ILE A 174 -18.41 5.81 -7.61
CA ILE A 174 -18.21 6.48 -6.33
C ILE A 174 -19.59 6.83 -5.76
N ARG A 175 -19.98 6.10 -4.72
CA ARG A 175 -21.25 6.33 -4.01
C ARG A 175 -21.15 7.45 -2.98
N ARG A 176 -19.99 7.56 -2.34
CA ARG A 176 -19.71 8.60 -1.37
C ARG A 176 -18.30 9.14 -1.57
N ASP A 177 -18.17 10.45 -1.53
CA ASP A 177 -16.94 11.19 -1.41
C ASP A 177 -17.12 12.16 -0.23
N GLY A 178 -16.34 11.97 0.82
CA GLY A 178 -16.49 12.76 2.06
C GLY A 178 -15.37 12.45 3.05
N THR A 179 -15.63 12.63 4.32
CA THR A 179 -14.69 12.23 5.37
C THR A 179 -14.55 10.71 5.42
N ALA A 180 -13.39 10.21 5.91
CA ALA A 180 -13.19 8.77 6.10
C ALA A 180 -14.27 8.15 6.98
N GLN A 181 -14.72 8.88 8.01
CA GLN A 181 -15.79 8.46 8.91
C GLN A 181 -17.12 8.27 8.16
N GLU A 182 -17.54 9.23 7.34
CA GLU A 182 -18.79 9.16 6.57
C GLU A 182 -18.78 7.98 5.58
N ALA A 183 -17.67 7.78 4.87
CA ALA A 183 -17.52 6.67 3.93
C ALA A 183 -17.60 5.31 4.63
N ILE A 184 -16.99 5.17 5.81
CA ILE A 184 -17.04 3.96 6.63
C ILE A 184 -18.47 3.70 7.15
N GLU A 185 -19.17 4.71 7.66
CA GLU A 185 -20.52 4.57 8.17
C GLU A 185 -21.51 4.15 7.09
N GLU A 186 -21.37 4.73 5.90
CA GLU A 186 -22.22 4.35 4.76
C GLU A 186 -21.92 2.93 4.27
N TYR A 187 -20.63 2.55 4.22
CA TYR A 187 -20.23 1.18 3.93
C TYR A 187 -20.83 0.17 4.91
N GLN A 188 -20.79 0.46 6.21
CA GLN A 188 -21.36 -0.42 7.24
C GLN A 188 -22.88 -0.53 7.13
N ARG A 189 -23.58 0.57 6.84
CA ARG A 189 -25.03 0.58 6.61
C ARG A 189 -25.41 -0.27 5.39
N SER A 190 -24.68 -0.13 4.28
CA SER A 190 -24.94 -0.92 3.07
C SER A 190 -24.68 -2.43 3.28
N ALA A 191 -23.71 -2.78 4.13
CA ALA A 191 -23.43 -4.17 4.48
C ALA A 191 -24.52 -4.80 5.35
N GLN A 192 -25.11 -4.05 6.29
CA GLN A 192 -26.17 -4.52 7.18
C GLN A 192 -27.50 -4.72 6.45
N SER A 193 -27.86 -3.83 5.52
CA SER A 193 -29.12 -3.93 4.77
C SER A 193 -29.23 -5.22 3.94
N LEU A 194 -28.12 -5.77 3.48
CA LEU A 194 -28.08 -7.01 2.69
C LEU A 194 -28.16 -8.28 3.56
N THR A 195 -27.73 -8.21 4.81
CA THR A 195 -27.83 -9.34 5.74
C THR A 195 -29.28 -9.55 6.19
N THR A 196 -30.08 -8.49 6.25
CA THR A 196 -31.51 -8.56 6.65
C THR A 196 -32.40 -9.15 5.54
N VAL A 197 -32.03 -9.05 4.28
CA VAL A 197 -32.79 -9.58 3.14
C VAL A 197 -32.63 -11.10 2.97
N HIS A 198 -31.63 -11.72 3.55
CA HIS A 198 -31.39 -13.18 3.44
C HIS A 198 -31.99 -14.02 4.56
N LEU A 199 -32.72 -13.40 5.49
CA LEU A 199 -33.38 -14.05 6.64
C LEU A 199 -34.94 -13.94 6.61
N ALA A 200 -35.49 -13.53 5.46
CA ALA A 200 -36.95 -13.46 5.27
C ALA A 200 -37.44 -14.49 4.25
#